data_ce27feee534b292d69dfb31d57ff018e
#
_entry.id   ce27feee534b292d69dfb31d57ff018e
#
_cell.length_a   1.000
_cell.length_b   1.000
_cell.length_c   1.000
_cell.angle_alpha   90.00
_cell.angle_beta   90.00
_cell.angle_gamma   90.00
#
_symmetry.space_group_name_H-M   'P 1'
#
loop_
_entity.id
_entity.type
_entity.pdbx_description
1 polymer ?
#
loop_
_entity_poly.entity_id
_entity_poly.type
_entity_poly.pdbx_seq_one_letter_code
_entity_poly.pdbx_strand_id
1 'polypeptide(L)'
;VLAVHFQHLLSGTVRSAPHTVPEDEVRVAFWLDKLNLPSRAQEVLYGALKQAGKLSRGQILEAASLCKKWHDYDRAAGLWQAYCKQSSGTLQALEPLIELAMYYEHRKRDMEAALHWSLQARSLLERRLSLGRRQASDRVRLHEIDHRLERLRRKIDKPTQQMIHFH
;
A
#
# COMPACT_ATOMS: atom_id res chain seq x y z
N VAL A 1 19.77 -22.55 -0.68
CA VAL A 1 19.50 -21.80 0.57
C VAL A 1 17.99 -21.65 0.79
N LEU A 2 17.19 -21.19 -0.19
CA LEU A 2 15.72 -21.02 -0.08
C LEU A 2 14.99 -22.34 0.23
N ALA A 3 15.35 -23.45 -0.41
CA ALA A 3 14.68 -24.74 -0.22
C ALA A 3 14.88 -25.30 1.20
N VAL A 4 16.05 -25.14 1.79
CA VAL A 4 16.34 -25.58 3.16
C VAL A 4 15.58 -24.73 4.17
N HIS A 5 15.49 -23.41 3.93
CA HIS A 5 14.73 -22.49 4.77
C HIS A 5 13.23 -22.81 4.74
N PHE A 6 12.71 -23.14 3.57
CA PHE A 6 11.33 -23.54 3.38
C PHE A 6 10.97 -24.84 4.12
N GLN A 7 11.88 -25.85 4.12
CA GLN A 7 11.68 -27.09 4.90
C GLN A 7 11.65 -26.82 6.40
N HIS A 8 12.50 -25.96 6.93
CA HIS A 8 12.49 -25.59 8.35
C HIS A 8 11.21 -24.88 8.79
N LEU A 9 10.66 -24.01 7.92
CA LEU A 9 9.38 -23.33 8.18
C LEU A 9 8.18 -24.29 8.16
N LEU A 10 8.23 -25.33 7.31
CA LEU A 10 7.17 -26.36 7.25
C LEU A 10 7.21 -27.33 8.43
N SER A 11 8.38 -27.61 8.99
CA SER A 11 8.57 -28.54 10.11
C SER A 11 8.18 -27.99 11.49
N GLY A 12 7.72 -26.73 11.58
CA GLY A 12 7.24 -26.14 12.83
C GLY A 12 8.34 -25.69 13.80
N THR A 13 9.60 -25.89 13.48
CA THR A 13 10.76 -25.40 14.25
C THR A 13 11.14 -24.01 13.80
N VAL A 14 10.27 -23.03 14.06
CA VAL A 14 10.60 -21.62 13.80
C VAL A 14 11.52 -21.11 14.93
N ARG A 15 12.77 -21.51 14.92
CA ARG A 15 13.86 -20.69 15.41
C ARG A 15 14.37 -19.90 14.23
N SER A 16 14.22 -18.57 14.26
CA SER A 16 14.86 -17.67 13.30
C SER A 16 16.31 -18.12 13.10
N ALA A 17 16.61 -18.66 11.92
CA ALA A 17 17.98 -18.95 11.58
C ALA A 17 18.75 -17.62 11.62
N PRO A 18 19.92 -17.52 12.27
CA PRO A 18 20.60 -16.27 12.57
C PRO A 18 21.07 -15.47 11.34
N HIS A 19 20.74 -15.89 10.13
CA HIS A 19 21.20 -15.30 8.87
C HIS A 19 20.13 -15.21 7.77
N THR A 20 18.84 -15.24 8.10
CA THR A 20 17.80 -14.99 7.07
C THR A 20 17.74 -13.51 6.74
N VAL A 21 17.97 -13.20 5.47
CA VAL A 21 17.84 -11.85 4.95
C VAL A 21 16.34 -11.51 4.94
N PRO A 22 15.88 -10.37 5.49
CA PRO A 22 14.46 -9.99 5.49
C PRO A 22 13.79 -10.07 4.12
N GLU A 23 14.59 -9.95 3.08
CA GLU A 23 14.19 -10.07 1.67
C GLU A 23 13.64 -11.45 1.33
N ASP A 24 14.26 -12.52 1.84
CA ASP A 24 13.80 -13.88 1.60
C ASP A 24 12.51 -14.18 2.39
N GLU A 25 12.34 -13.55 3.56
CA GLU A 25 11.16 -13.76 4.41
C GLU A 25 9.89 -13.24 3.78
N VAL A 26 9.89 -12.08 3.10
CA VAL A 26 8.71 -11.57 2.37
C VAL A 26 8.30 -12.55 1.26
N ARG A 27 9.28 -13.10 0.52
CA ARG A 27 9.02 -14.09 -0.52
C ARG A 27 8.50 -15.41 0.05
N VAL A 28 9.06 -15.85 1.18
CA VAL A 28 8.57 -17.05 1.89
C VAL A 28 7.12 -16.85 2.36
N ALA A 29 6.79 -15.70 2.93
CA ALA A 29 5.43 -15.37 3.33
C ALA A 29 4.46 -15.42 2.12
N PHE A 30 4.87 -14.89 0.96
CA PHE A 30 4.08 -15.00 -0.27
C PHE A 30 3.81 -16.44 -0.67
N TRP A 31 4.81 -17.33 -0.63
CA TRP A 31 4.64 -18.74 -0.97
C TRP A 31 3.80 -19.49 0.05
N LEU A 32 3.96 -19.22 1.34
CA LEU A 32 3.12 -19.80 2.41
C LEU A 32 1.65 -19.40 2.22
N ASP A 33 1.36 -18.15 1.85
CA ASP A 33 0.02 -17.70 1.54
C ASP A 33 -0.56 -18.42 0.31
N LYS A 34 0.24 -18.65 -0.74
CA LYS A 34 -0.15 -19.45 -1.92
C LYS A 34 -0.43 -20.91 -1.59
N LEU A 35 0.26 -21.47 -0.62
CA LEU A 35 0.02 -22.82 -0.09
C LEU A 35 -1.16 -22.89 0.88
N ASN A 36 -1.94 -21.83 1.00
CA ASN A 36 -3.09 -21.72 1.91
C ASN A 36 -2.74 -21.90 3.41
N LEU A 37 -1.58 -21.35 3.80
CA LEU A 37 -1.07 -21.32 5.17
C LEU A 37 -0.98 -19.88 5.70
N PRO A 38 -2.10 -19.14 5.78
CA PRO A 38 -2.09 -17.69 6.03
C PRO A 38 -1.52 -17.33 7.41
N SER A 39 -1.79 -18.11 8.45
CA SER A 39 -1.29 -17.82 9.79
C SER A 39 0.25 -17.85 9.86
N ARG A 40 0.86 -18.83 9.21
CA ARG A 40 2.34 -18.92 9.11
C ARG A 40 2.91 -17.83 8.21
N ALA A 41 2.22 -17.52 7.11
CA ALA A 41 2.61 -16.43 6.23
C ALA A 41 2.63 -15.08 6.97
N GLN A 42 1.62 -14.82 7.81
CA GLN A 42 1.55 -13.63 8.65
C GLN A 42 2.70 -13.57 9.66
N GLU A 43 2.98 -14.67 10.36
CA GLU A 43 4.06 -14.73 11.34
C GLU A 43 5.42 -14.39 10.70
N VAL A 44 5.72 -15.01 9.56
CA VAL A 44 6.98 -14.76 8.82
C VAL A 44 7.04 -13.31 8.32
N LEU A 45 5.97 -12.82 7.70
CA LEU A 45 5.92 -11.44 7.20
C LEU A 45 6.12 -10.43 8.32
N TYR A 46 5.41 -10.60 9.45
CA TYR A 46 5.51 -9.67 10.57
C TYR A 46 6.87 -9.71 11.25
N GLY A 47 7.56 -10.85 11.21
CA GLY A 47 8.97 -10.97 11.59
C GLY A 47 9.86 -10.11 10.69
N ALA A 48 9.72 -10.24 9.38
CA ALA A 48 10.46 -9.46 8.39
C ALA A 48 10.22 -7.95 8.52
N LEU A 49 8.97 -7.55 8.77
CA LEU A 49 8.59 -6.14 8.89
C LEU A 49 9.19 -5.44 10.12
N LYS A 50 9.60 -6.16 11.17
CA LYS A 50 10.37 -5.57 12.29
C LYS A 50 11.72 -5.02 11.83
N GLN A 51 12.23 -5.51 10.71
CA GLN A 51 13.47 -5.06 10.06
C GLN A 51 13.22 -4.29 8.76
N ALA A 52 12.05 -3.65 8.65
CA ALA A 52 11.54 -3.06 7.40
C ALA A 52 12.48 -2.04 6.72
N GLY A 53 13.39 -1.40 7.46
CA GLY A 53 14.38 -0.50 6.88
C GLY A 53 15.37 -1.14 5.90
N LYS A 54 15.38 -2.48 5.82
CA LYS A 54 16.23 -3.27 4.92
C LYS A 54 15.48 -3.80 3.69
N LEU A 55 14.15 -3.59 3.60
CA LEU A 55 13.33 -4.07 2.48
C LEU A 55 13.53 -3.21 1.23
N SER A 56 13.67 -3.86 0.10
CA SER A 56 13.64 -3.21 -1.20
C SER A 56 12.22 -2.69 -1.52
N ARG A 57 12.13 -1.74 -2.47
CA ARG A 57 10.83 -1.19 -2.89
C ARG A 57 9.84 -2.25 -3.36
N GLY A 58 10.31 -3.25 -4.12
CA GLY A 58 9.46 -4.34 -4.60
C GLY A 58 8.85 -5.14 -3.44
N GLN A 59 9.66 -5.46 -2.44
CA GLN A 59 9.22 -6.22 -1.27
C GLN A 59 8.25 -5.45 -0.38
N ILE A 60 8.42 -4.12 -0.27
CA ILE A 60 7.45 -3.27 0.43
C ILE A 60 6.07 -3.38 -0.25
N LEU A 61 5.99 -3.39 -1.58
CA LEU A 61 4.72 -3.55 -2.32
C LEU A 61 4.14 -4.96 -2.17
N GLU A 62 4.97 -6.01 -2.23
CA GLU A 62 4.52 -7.39 -2.00
C GLU A 62 3.97 -7.55 -0.59
N ALA A 63 4.68 -7.06 0.42
CA ALA A 63 4.25 -7.06 1.81
C ALA A 63 2.93 -6.30 2.00
N ALA A 64 2.80 -5.11 1.40
CA ALA A 64 1.56 -4.32 1.46
C ALA A 64 0.38 -5.06 0.81
N SER A 65 0.61 -5.75 -0.31
CA SER A 65 -0.42 -6.55 -0.99
C SER A 65 -0.89 -7.73 -0.13
N LEU A 66 0.02 -8.41 0.56
CA LEU A 66 -0.32 -9.48 1.50
C LEU A 66 -1.11 -8.95 2.69
N CYS A 67 -0.65 -7.85 3.30
CA CYS A 67 -1.38 -7.21 4.41
C CYS A 67 -2.80 -6.80 3.97
N LYS A 68 -2.97 -6.20 2.78
CA LYS A 68 -4.28 -5.86 2.22
C LYS A 68 -5.16 -7.10 2.04
N LYS A 69 -4.61 -8.19 1.49
CA LYS A 69 -5.32 -9.46 1.29
C LYS A 69 -5.85 -10.02 2.62
N TRP A 70 -5.08 -9.88 3.68
CA TRP A 70 -5.46 -10.34 5.03
C TRP A 70 -6.27 -9.31 5.81
N HIS A 71 -6.73 -8.23 5.16
CA HIS A 71 -7.49 -7.13 5.76
C HIS A 71 -6.75 -6.33 6.83
N ASP A 72 -5.42 -6.47 6.93
CA ASP A 72 -4.56 -5.65 7.78
C ASP A 72 -4.23 -4.32 7.08
N TYR A 73 -5.26 -3.50 6.92
CA TYR A 73 -5.19 -2.25 6.15
C TYR A 73 -4.28 -1.20 6.79
N ASP A 74 -4.16 -1.20 8.12
CA ASP A 74 -3.31 -0.24 8.83
C ASP A 74 -1.84 -0.49 8.50
N ARG A 75 -1.41 -1.77 8.50
CA ARG A 75 -0.06 -2.15 8.10
C ARG A 75 0.20 -1.93 6.62
N ALA A 76 -0.77 -2.27 5.77
CA ALA A 76 -0.68 -2.01 4.35
C ALA A 76 -0.47 -0.51 4.07
N ALA A 77 -1.24 0.36 4.74
CA ALA A 77 -1.11 1.82 4.60
C ALA A 77 0.26 2.33 5.04
N GLY A 78 0.80 1.83 6.16
CA GLY A 78 2.16 2.17 6.60
C GLY A 78 3.23 1.79 5.56
N LEU A 79 3.09 0.63 4.92
CA LEU A 79 3.99 0.17 3.86
C LEU A 79 3.85 1.02 2.58
N TRP A 80 2.63 1.36 2.16
CA TRP A 80 2.44 2.26 1.02
C TRP A 80 3.02 3.65 1.28
N GLN A 81 2.87 4.19 2.49
CA GLN A 81 3.50 5.46 2.88
C GLN A 81 5.03 5.38 2.81
N ALA A 82 5.62 4.31 3.33
CA ALA A 82 7.07 4.08 3.26
C ALA A 82 7.54 3.99 1.80
N TYR A 83 6.79 3.29 0.95
CA TYR A 83 7.05 3.20 -0.48
C TYR A 83 7.00 4.57 -1.17
N CYS A 84 5.95 5.36 -0.92
CA CYS A 84 5.79 6.68 -1.50
C CYS A 84 6.93 7.65 -1.11
N LYS A 85 7.41 7.56 0.13
CA LYS A 85 8.60 8.34 0.58
C LYS A 85 9.85 7.98 -0.21
N GLN A 86 10.09 6.69 -0.46
CA GLN A 86 11.26 6.20 -1.22
C GLN A 86 11.13 6.43 -2.73
N SER A 87 9.91 6.56 -3.24
CA SER A 87 9.58 6.65 -4.68
C SER A 87 8.97 8.00 -5.05
N SER A 88 9.23 9.04 -4.25
CA SER A 88 8.64 10.36 -4.45
C SER A 88 8.84 10.86 -5.88
N GLY A 89 7.73 11.28 -6.50
CA GLY A 89 7.73 11.82 -7.87
C GLY A 89 7.89 10.79 -8.99
N THR A 90 7.99 9.48 -8.69
CA THR A 90 8.01 8.43 -9.71
C THR A 90 6.63 7.86 -9.98
N LEU A 91 6.36 7.46 -11.23
CA LEU A 91 5.07 6.88 -11.60
C LEU A 91 4.77 5.56 -10.87
N GLN A 92 5.80 4.86 -10.41
CA GLN A 92 5.66 3.64 -9.62
C GLN A 92 4.92 3.88 -8.30
N ALA A 93 4.88 5.13 -7.80
CA ALA A 93 4.13 5.50 -6.61
C ALA A 93 2.62 5.68 -6.87
N LEU A 94 2.14 5.63 -8.11
CA LEU A 94 0.74 5.92 -8.46
C LEU A 94 -0.23 4.97 -7.75
N GLU A 95 -0.03 3.65 -7.86
CA GLU A 95 -0.92 2.67 -7.21
C GLU A 95 -0.91 2.79 -5.67
N PRO A 96 0.25 2.86 -5.00
CA PRO A 96 0.32 3.15 -3.57
C PRO A 96 -0.42 4.43 -3.14
N LEU A 97 -0.35 5.51 -3.92
CA LEU A 97 -1.07 6.76 -3.64
C LEU A 97 -2.59 6.58 -3.74
N ILE A 98 -3.06 5.83 -4.75
CA ILE A 98 -4.48 5.50 -4.91
C ILE A 98 -4.97 4.63 -3.75
N GLU A 99 -4.19 3.63 -3.34
CA GLU A 99 -4.51 2.75 -2.21
C GLU A 99 -4.59 3.54 -0.89
N LEU A 100 -3.67 4.47 -0.67
CA LEU A 100 -3.71 5.37 0.49
C LEU A 100 -4.96 6.25 0.47
N ALA A 101 -5.30 6.84 -0.68
CA ALA A 101 -6.51 7.63 -0.80
C ALA A 101 -7.77 6.81 -0.47
N MET A 102 -7.86 5.56 -0.94
CA MET A 102 -8.97 4.65 -0.61
C MET A 102 -9.00 4.29 0.87
N TYR A 103 -7.84 4.00 1.46
CA TYR A 103 -7.72 3.67 2.88
C TYR A 103 -8.22 4.81 3.76
N TYR A 104 -7.77 6.05 3.52
CA TYR A 104 -8.20 7.20 4.29
C TYR A 104 -9.68 7.52 4.07
N GLU A 105 -10.20 7.41 2.83
CA GLU A 105 -11.62 7.65 2.54
C GLU A 105 -12.53 6.63 3.23
N HIS A 106 -12.22 5.33 3.12
CA HIS A 106 -13.17 4.28 3.48
C HIS A 106 -12.94 3.66 4.86
N ARG A 107 -11.69 3.64 5.35
CA ARG A 107 -11.34 3.00 6.63
C ARG A 107 -11.18 4.02 7.74
N LYS A 108 -10.37 5.04 7.53
CA LYS A 108 -10.14 6.10 8.52
C LYS A 108 -11.22 7.17 8.51
N ARG A 109 -11.97 7.29 7.42
CA ARG A 109 -12.98 8.35 7.19
C ARG A 109 -12.39 9.75 7.32
N ASP A 110 -11.11 9.89 7.01
CA ASP A 110 -10.37 11.13 6.96
C ASP A 110 -10.39 11.64 5.51
N MET A 111 -11.34 12.52 5.21
CA MET A 111 -11.56 13.01 3.85
C MET A 111 -10.45 13.96 3.41
N GLU A 112 -9.85 14.69 4.33
CA GLU A 112 -8.74 15.61 4.04
C GLU A 112 -7.47 14.83 3.67
N ALA A 113 -7.11 13.81 4.45
CA ALA A 113 -5.99 12.95 4.10
C ALA A 113 -6.25 12.20 2.78
N ALA A 114 -7.47 11.71 2.53
CA ALA A 114 -7.84 11.08 1.26
C ALA A 114 -7.70 12.04 0.07
N LEU A 115 -8.11 13.31 0.26
CA LEU A 115 -7.96 14.38 -0.73
C LEU A 115 -6.49 14.63 -1.04
N HIS A 116 -5.65 14.75 -0.01
CA HIS A 116 -4.20 14.95 -0.14
C HIS A 116 -3.55 13.86 -1.01
N TRP A 117 -3.79 12.58 -0.70
CA TRP A 117 -3.21 11.47 -1.46
C TRP A 117 -3.74 11.40 -2.90
N SER A 118 -5.02 11.71 -3.12
CA SER A 118 -5.61 11.78 -4.46
C SER A 118 -4.99 12.90 -5.31
N LEU A 119 -4.71 14.06 -4.72
CA LEU A 119 -4.03 15.17 -5.40
C LEU A 119 -2.60 14.81 -5.81
N GLN A 120 -1.87 14.08 -4.97
CA GLN A 120 -0.54 13.59 -5.33
C GLN A 120 -0.60 12.60 -6.50
N ALA A 121 -1.55 11.66 -6.49
CA ALA A 121 -1.75 10.72 -7.60
C ALA A 121 -2.08 11.45 -8.91
N ARG A 122 -2.96 12.44 -8.86
CA ARG A 122 -3.31 13.30 -10.00
C ARG A 122 -2.09 14.00 -10.58
N SER A 123 -1.30 14.65 -9.72
CA SER A 123 -0.09 15.37 -10.13
C SER A 123 0.94 14.48 -10.84
N LEU A 124 1.10 13.23 -10.40
CA LEU A 124 1.98 12.27 -11.08
C LEU A 124 1.50 11.94 -12.50
N LEU A 125 0.19 11.72 -12.69
CA LEU A 125 -0.38 11.43 -14.00
C LEU A 125 -0.30 12.65 -14.93
N GLU A 126 -0.59 13.85 -14.45
CA GLU A 126 -0.49 15.08 -15.22
C GLU A 126 0.93 15.31 -15.71
N ARG A 127 1.93 15.12 -14.84
CA ARG A 127 3.34 15.21 -15.21
C ARG A 127 3.71 14.19 -16.29
N ARG A 128 3.22 12.95 -16.20
CA ARG A 128 3.46 11.95 -17.23
C ARG A 128 2.85 12.35 -18.58
N LEU A 129 1.62 12.84 -18.56
CA LEU A 129 0.93 13.29 -19.76
C LEU A 129 1.64 14.50 -20.41
N SER A 130 2.14 15.44 -19.60
CA SER A 130 2.91 16.60 -20.10
C SER A 130 4.24 16.22 -20.77
N LEU A 131 4.88 15.14 -20.31
CA LEU A 131 6.11 14.61 -20.88
C LEU A 131 5.90 13.77 -22.17
N GLY A 132 4.68 13.73 -22.70
CA GLY A 132 4.36 13.00 -23.94
C GLY A 132 4.32 11.47 -23.81
N ARG A 133 4.54 10.91 -22.61
CA ARG A 133 4.50 9.46 -22.34
C ARG A 133 3.06 8.99 -22.08
N ARG A 134 2.21 9.12 -23.10
CA ARG A 134 0.77 8.83 -22.98
C ARG A 134 0.49 7.34 -23.16
N GLN A 135 -0.17 6.73 -22.16
CA GLN A 135 -0.88 5.46 -22.33
C GLN A 135 -2.40 5.73 -22.35
N ALA A 136 -3.15 4.92 -23.09
CA ALA A 136 -4.61 5.08 -23.14
C ALA A 136 -5.25 4.97 -21.74
N SER A 137 -4.71 4.09 -20.89
CA SER A 137 -5.12 3.91 -19.51
C SER A 137 -4.89 5.14 -18.61
N ASP A 138 -3.94 6.02 -18.94
CA ASP A 138 -3.63 7.18 -18.09
C ASP A 138 -4.77 8.19 -18.05
N ARG A 139 -5.49 8.37 -19.18
CA ARG A 139 -6.67 9.26 -19.24
C ARG A 139 -7.83 8.73 -18.42
N VAL A 140 -8.06 7.42 -18.49
CA VAL A 140 -9.12 6.76 -17.69
C VAL A 140 -8.82 6.93 -16.21
N ARG A 141 -7.58 6.65 -15.79
CA ARG A 141 -7.16 6.80 -14.40
C ARG A 141 -7.25 8.24 -13.91
N LEU A 142 -6.88 9.22 -14.76
CA LEU A 142 -7.01 10.63 -14.41
C LEU A 142 -8.48 11.00 -14.16
N HIS A 143 -9.38 10.55 -15.03
CA HIS A 143 -10.81 10.77 -14.87
C HIS A 143 -11.36 10.14 -13.57
N GLU A 144 -10.96 8.92 -13.24
CA GLU A 144 -11.33 8.25 -11.98
C GLU A 144 -10.86 9.04 -10.75
N ILE A 145 -9.62 9.56 -10.80
CA ILE A 145 -9.07 10.38 -9.72
C ILE A 145 -9.83 11.71 -9.62
N ASP A 146 -10.13 12.37 -10.73
CA ASP A 146 -10.89 13.62 -10.74
C ASP A 146 -12.30 13.44 -10.15
N HIS A 147 -13.01 12.38 -10.51
CA HIS A 147 -14.28 12.02 -9.88
C HIS A 147 -14.17 11.80 -8.37
N ARG A 148 -13.07 11.14 -7.92
CA ARG A 148 -12.81 10.96 -6.49
C ARG A 148 -12.60 12.31 -5.80
N LEU A 149 -11.80 13.19 -6.39
CA LEU A 149 -11.51 14.53 -5.85
C LEU A 149 -12.78 15.36 -5.68
N GLU A 150 -13.67 15.36 -6.68
CA GLU A 150 -14.96 16.05 -6.60
C GLU A 150 -15.85 15.49 -5.48
N ARG A 151 -15.89 14.15 -5.36
CA ARG A 151 -16.67 13.48 -4.31
C ARG A 151 -16.13 13.81 -2.92
N LEU A 152 -14.82 13.82 -2.74
CA LEU A 152 -14.15 14.12 -1.45
C LEU A 152 -14.41 15.59 -1.05
N ARG A 153 -14.27 16.53 -1.98
CA ARG A 153 -14.58 17.95 -1.73
C ARG A 153 -16.02 18.13 -1.26
N ARG A 154 -16.98 17.53 -1.97
CA ARG A 154 -18.40 17.58 -1.56
C ARG A 154 -18.66 16.99 -0.17
N LYS A 155 -17.89 15.96 0.24
CA LYS A 155 -17.99 15.37 1.58
C LYS A 155 -17.39 16.27 2.66
N ILE A 156 -16.32 16.98 2.36
CA ILE A 156 -15.67 17.95 3.27
C ILE A 156 -16.58 19.17 3.47
N ASP A 157 -17.18 19.69 2.40
CA ASP A 157 -18.00 20.92 2.43
C ASP A 157 -19.35 20.71 3.14
N LYS A 158 -19.94 19.50 3.07
CA LYS A 158 -21.25 19.21 3.66
C LYS A 158 -21.35 19.38 5.19
N PRO A 159 -20.40 18.96 6.04
CA PRO A 159 -20.52 19.14 7.48
C PRO A 159 -20.44 20.60 7.91
N THR A 160 -19.76 21.46 7.16
CA THR A 160 -19.65 22.89 7.45
C THR A 160 -21.00 23.61 7.31
N GLN A 161 -21.88 23.19 6.39
CA GLN A 161 -23.20 23.78 6.21
C GLN A 161 -24.20 23.38 7.32
N GLN A 162 -24.06 22.20 7.93
CA GLN A 162 -24.94 21.79 9.02
C GLN A 162 -24.64 22.50 10.35
N MET A 163 -23.40 22.94 10.56
CA MET A 163 -23.03 23.69 11.77
C MET A 163 -23.48 25.16 11.74
N ILE A 164 -23.71 25.74 10.56
CA ILE A 164 -24.12 27.16 10.40
C ILE A 164 -25.63 27.36 10.67
N HIS A 165 -26.43 26.30 10.68
CA HIS A 165 -27.89 26.37 10.87
C HIS A 165 -28.36 26.20 12.33
N PHE A 166 -27.46 26.15 13.30
CA PHE A 166 -27.78 26.01 14.72
C PHE A 166 -27.38 27.23 15.57
N HIS A 167 -27.38 28.43 14.97
CA HIS A 167 -27.22 29.68 15.74
C HIS A 167 -28.35 30.63 15.42
#